data_acf00747dc26ad05ec2e75fbb6efebfc
#
_entry.id   acf00747dc26ad05ec2e75fbb6efebfc
#
_cell.length_a   1.000
_cell.length_b   1.000
_cell.length_c   1.000
_cell.angle_alpha   90.00
_cell.angle_beta   90.00
_cell.angle_gamma   90.00
#
_symmetry.space_group_name_H-M   'P 1'
#
loop_
_entity.id
_entity.type
_entity.pdbx_description
1 polymer ?
#
loop_
_entity_poly.entity_id
_entity_poly.type
_entity_poly.pdbx_seq_one_letter_code
_entity_poly.pdbx_strand_id
1 'polypeptide(L)'
;KTKPKRGSNSLKVMIDGDISLNNTSKNFEYTPKNNLLNIPLPATSSLITELAALNILEEDIREGALLFFEEPEAHLHLAAQRQMARFIVTLINKGCHMIITTHSDTFLQQLNNLLMLDKISKYNPAILSELEIEKDEIMSNDKVAVYDFYCDSSKTQVNRLDFGKYGFVADSLNEVIFKLATETQRINDEIDN
;
A
#
# COMPACT_ATOMS: atom_id res chain seq x y z
N LYS A 1 12.25 30.03 7.04
CA LYS A 1 11.26 29.47 6.09
C LYS A 1 11.85 28.15 5.61
N THR A 2 11.50 27.06 6.26
CA THR A 2 11.80 25.69 5.83
C THR A 2 11.04 25.42 4.55
N LYS A 3 11.73 24.99 3.50
CA LYS A 3 11.09 24.52 2.26
C LYS A 3 10.15 23.36 2.63
N PRO A 4 8.93 23.28 2.05
CA PRO A 4 8.05 22.16 2.30
C PRO A 4 8.79 20.87 1.94
N LYS A 5 8.80 19.90 2.86
CA LYS A 5 9.28 18.54 2.57
C LYS A 5 8.40 18.02 1.44
N ARG A 6 9.02 17.58 0.34
CA ARG A 6 8.31 16.93 -0.77
C ARG A 6 7.54 15.72 -0.21
N GLY A 7 6.26 15.64 -0.53
CA GLY A 7 5.42 14.48 -0.22
C GLY A 7 6.03 13.18 -0.74
N SER A 8 5.56 12.05 -0.23
CA SER A 8 6.05 10.72 -0.62
C SER A 8 6.02 10.54 -2.14
N ASN A 9 7.11 10.00 -2.70
CA ASN A 9 7.19 9.71 -4.12
C ASN A 9 6.12 8.70 -4.54
N SER A 10 5.82 7.71 -3.68
CA SER A 10 4.81 6.68 -3.91
C SER A 10 3.41 7.25 -4.10
N LEU A 11 3.00 8.22 -3.28
CA LEU A 11 1.68 8.86 -3.40
C LEU A 11 1.57 9.67 -4.70
N LYS A 12 2.61 10.39 -5.06
CA LYS A 12 2.67 11.16 -6.33
C LYS A 12 2.58 10.28 -7.57
N VAL A 13 3.22 9.11 -7.53
CA VAL A 13 3.12 8.12 -8.62
C VAL A 13 1.70 7.60 -8.78
N MET A 14 0.97 7.38 -7.67
CA MET A 14 -0.42 6.93 -7.73
C MET A 14 -1.38 7.99 -8.26
N ILE A 15 -1.17 9.26 -7.87
CA ILE A 15 -2.03 10.38 -8.27
C ILE A 15 -1.79 10.79 -9.72
N ASP A 16 -0.55 10.66 -10.24
CA ASP A 16 -0.09 11.09 -11.58
C ASP A 16 -0.56 12.52 -11.95
N GLY A 17 -0.42 13.42 -11.00
CA GLY A 17 -0.83 14.82 -11.11
C GLY A 17 -0.65 15.56 -9.80
N ASP A 18 -1.27 16.72 -9.71
CA ASP A 18 -1.25 17.59 -8.54
C ASP A 18 -2.67 17.84 -8.02
N ILE A 19 -2.79 17.94 -6.70
CA ILE A 19 -4.02 18.33 -6.02
C ILE A 19 -3.79 19.67 -5.34
N SER A 20 -4.65 20.64 -5.64
CA SER A 20 -4.53 22.00 -5.12
C SER A 20 -5.88 22.58 -4.73
N LEU A 21 -5.86 23.50 -3.76
CA LEU A 21 -7.03 24.27 -3.39
C LEU A 21 -7.20 25.45 -4.36
N ASN A 22 -8.32 25.52 -5.05
CA ASN A 22 -8.69 26.69 -5.84
C ASN A 22 -9.15 27.80 -4.86
N ASN A 23 -8.36 28.86 -4.78
CA ASN A 23 -8.62 29.95 -3.84
C ASN A 23 -9.89 30.75 -4.14
N THR A 24 -10.39 30.72 -5.37
CA THR A 24 -11.60 31.40 -5.79
C THR A 24 -12.86 30.59 -5.46
N SER A 25 -12.90 29.34 -5.89
CA SER A 25 -14.06 28.44 -5.66
C SER A 25 -14.06 27.80 -4.28
N LYS A 26 -12.91 27.84 -3.53
CA LYS A 26 -12.69 27.13 -2.26
C LYS A 26 -12.86 25.62 -2.36
N ASN A 27 -12.73 25.06 -3.56
CA ASN A 27 -12.80 23.64 -3.83
C ASN A 27 -11.42 23.07 -4.16
N PHE A 28 -11.20 21.82 -3.84
CA PHE A 28 -10.02 21.09 -4.31
C PHE A 28 -10.18 20.69 -5.78
N GLU A 29 -9.10 20.85 -6.53
CA GLU A 29 -9.00 20.53 -7.94
C GLU A 29 -7.80 19.58 -8.18
N TYR A 30 -7.98 18.67 -9.11
CA TYR A 30 -6.95 17.78 -9.61
C TYR A 30 -6.46 18.26 -10.97
N THR A 31 -5.15 18.34 -11.14
CA THR A 31 -4.50 18.67 -12.41
C THR A 31 -3.66 17.48 -12.87
N PRO A 32 -4.09 16.71 -13.88
CA PRO A 32 -3.30 15.61 -14.43
C PRO A 32 -1.94 16.10 -14.93
N LYS A 33 -0.90 15.29 -14.75
CA LYS A 33 0.49 15.64 -15.14
C LYS A 33 0.65 16.07 -16.59
N ASN A 34 -0.13 15.47 -17.49
CA ASN A 34 -0.06 15.70 -18.94
C ASN A 34 -1.21 16.59 -19.47
N ASN A 35 -1.97 17.23 -18.58
CA ASN A 35 -3.10 18.07 -18.95
C ASN A 35 -3.08 19.36 -18.11
N LEU A 36 -3.43 20.47 -18.75
CA LEU A 36 -3.49 21.78 -18.09
C LEU A 36 -4.90 22.11 -17.55
N LEU A 37 -5.86 21.18 -17.70
CA LEU A 37 -7.23 21.37 -17.22
C LEU A 37 -7.30 20.99 -15.72
N ASN A 38 -7.79 21.93 -14.92
CA ASN A 38 -8.13 21.67 -13.53
C ASN A 38 -9.52 21.01 -13.48
N ILE A 39 -9.58 19.86 -12.86
CA ILE A 39 -10.81 19.06 -12.71
C ILE A 39 -11.24 19.17 -11.25
N PRO A 40 -12.47 19.66 -10.95
CA PRO A 40 -12.98 19.63 -9.58
C PRO A 40 -12.93 18.21 -9.02
N LEU A 41 -12.47 18.05 -7.78
CA LEU A 41 -12.26 16.74 -7.17
C LEU A 41 -13.50 15.80 -7.24
N PRO A 42 -14.75 16.29 -7.03
CA PRO A 42 -15.93 15.44 -7.17
C PRO A 42 -16.20 14.93 -8.60
N ALA A 43 -15.54 15.50 -9.61
CA ALA A 43 -15.65 15.08 -11.01
C ALA A 43 -14.50 14.14 -11.45
N THR A 44 -13.60 13.78 -10.54
CA THR A 44 -12.51 12.84 -10.78
C THR A 44 -12.93 11.40 -10.47
N SER A 45 -12.04 10.43 -10.72
CA SER A 45 -12.29 9.04 -10.32
C SER A 45 -12.29 8.87 -8.79
N SER A 46 -12.93 7.82 -8.30
CA SER A 46 -12.90 7.44 -6.87
C SER A 46 -11.47 7.33 -6.35
N LEU A 47 -10.58 6.71 -7.12
CA LEU A 47 -9.15 6.62 -6.83
C LEU A 47 -8.53 7.98 -6.50
N ILE A 48 -8.70 8.98 -7.37
CA ILE A 48 -8.12 10.32 -7.17
C ILE A 48 -8.75 10.99 -5.94
N THR A 49 -10.05 10.82 -5.74
CA THR A 49 -10.76 11.39 -4.58
C THR A 49 -10.23 10.82 -3.26
N GLU A 50 -10.01 9.50 -3.19
CA GLU A 50 -9.47 8.83 -2.00
C GLU A 50 -8.01 9.21 -1.73
N LEU A 51 -7.17 9.17 -2.77
CA LEU A 51 -5.77 9.57 -2.65
C LEU A 51 -5.59 11.07 -2.36
N ALA A 52 -6.55 11.91 -2.75
CA ALA A 52 -6.54 13.33 -2.46
C ALA A 52 -6.59 13.61 -0.95
N ALA A 53 -7.42 12.87 -0.22
CA ALA A 53 -7.48 13.00 1.24
C ALA A 53 -6.10 12.70 1.88
N LEU A 54 -5.43 11.64 1.44
CA LEU A 54 -4.09 11.27 1.90
C LEU A 54 -3.05 12.32 1.51
N ASN A 55 -3.12 12.85 0.28
CA ASN A 55 -2.21 13.89 -0.19
C ASN A 55 -2.33 15.19 0.61
N ILE A 56 -3.58 15.59 0.92
CA ILE A 56 -3.85 16.80 1.70
C ILE A 56 -3.39 16.60 3.16
N LEU A 57 -3.65 15.44 3.73
CA LEU A 57 -3.33 15.15 5.13
C LEU A 57 -1.83 14.85 5.34
N GLU A 58 -1.11 14.37 4.33
CA GLU A 58 0.30 13.97 4.48
C GLU A 58 1.18 15.08 5.08
N GLU A 59 0.93 16.33 4.72
CA GLU A 59 1.69 17.48 5.22
C GLU A 59 1.38 17.79 6.70
N ASP A 60 0.19 17.43 7.18
CA ASP A 60 -0.28 17.68 8.55
C ASP A 60 -0.05 16.48 9.49
N ILE A 61 0.28 15.31 8.94
CA ILE A 61 0.58 14.12 9.74
C ILE A 61 1.84 14.34 10.56
N ARG A 62 1.70 14.23 11.89
CA ARG A 62 2.79 14.44 12.85
C ARG A 62 3.32 13.12 13.39
N GLU A 63 4.57 13.14 13.83
CA GLU A 63 5.15 12.06 14.62
C GLU A 63 4.25 11.73 15.84
N GLY A 64 4.03 10.44 16.09
CA GLY A 64 3.14 9.93 17.13
C GLY A 64 1.65 9.90 16.73
N ALA A 65 1.28 10.33 15.52
CA ALA A 65 -0.10 10.19 15.04
C ALA A 65 -0.50 8.71 14.96
N LEU A 66 -1.73 8.40 15.39
CA LEU A 66 -2.35 7.09 15.20
C LEU A 66 -3.35 7.16 14.05
N LEU A 67 -3.12 6.34 13.03
CA LEU A 67 -3.95 6.29 11.82
C LEU A 67 -4.62 4.92 11.71
N PHE A 68 -5.91 4.93 11.36
CA PHE A 68 -6.67 3.73 11.07
C PHE A 68 -7.00 3.70 9.57
N PHE A 69 -6.49 2.71 8.87
CA PHE A 69 -6.75 2.52 7.45
C PHE A 69 -7.51 1.20 7.26
N GLU A 70 -8.75 1.31 6.84
CA GLU A 70 -9.57 0.18 6.45
C GLU A 70 -9.42 -0.01 4.95
N GLU A 71 -8.86 -1.18 4.56
CA GLU A 71 -8.64 -1.58 3.18
C GLU A 71 -8.04 -0.46 2.30
N PRO A 72 -6.84 0.08 2.64
CA PRO A 72 -6.25 1.20 1.89
C PRO A 72 -5.97 0.88 0.42
N GLU A 73 -6.04 -0.39 0.06
CA GLU A 73 -5.91 -0.89 -1.32
C GLU A 73 -7.25 -1.01 -2.06
N ALA A 74 -8.38 -0.78 -1.41
CA ALA A 74 -9.69 -0.82 -2.05
C ALA A 74 -9.72 0.13 -3.26
N HIS A 75 -10.36 -0.30 -4.34
CA HIS A 75 -10.44 0.43 -5.62
C HIS A 75 -9.11 0.70 -6.33
N LEU A 76 -7.97 0.23 -5.78
CA LEU A 76 -6.66 0.34 -6.42
C LEU A 76 -6.39 -0.86 -7.33
N HIS A 77 -5.89 -0.61 -8.55
CA HIS A 77 -5.32 -1.68 -9.33
C HIS A 77 -3.98 -2.16 -8.73
N LEU A 78 -3.53 -3.38 -9.08
CA LEU A 78 -2.41 -4.07 -8.40
C LEU A 78 -1.13 -3.22 -8.29
N ALA A 79 -0.79 -2.44 -9.34
CA ALA A 79 0.40 -1.58 -9.28
C ALA A 79 0.25 -0.45 -8.23
N ALA A 80 -0.95 0.12 -8.10
CA ALA A 80 -1.22 1.15 -7.10
C ALA A 80 -1.29 0.56 -5.67
N GLN A 81 -1.77 -0.67 -5.49
CA GLN A 81 -1.71 -1.37 -4.20
C GLN A 81 -0.27 -1.51 -3.69
N ARG A 82 0.68 -1.83 -4.59
CA ARG A 82 2.10 -1.86 -4.26
C ARG A 82 2.63 -0.50 -3.83
N GLN A 83 2.24 0.58 -4.51
CA GLN A 83 2.63 1.95 -4.14
C GLN A 83 2.00 2.37 -2.80
N MET A 84 0.76 1.95 -2.52
CA MET A 84 0.11 2.20 -1.24
C MET A 84 0.86 1.55 -0.08
N ALA A 85 1.32 0.31 -0.22
CA ALA A 85 2.16 -0.34 0.80
C ALA A 85 3.47 0.43 1.04
N ARG A 86 4.13 0.92 -0.01
CA ARG A 86 5.34 1.77 0.08
C ARG A 86 5.04 3.07 0.80
N PHE A 87 3.97 3.76 0.41
CA PHE A 87 3.52 5.00 1.05
C PHE A 87 3.28 4.81 2.55
N ILE A 88 2.58 3.75 2.94
CA ILE A 88 2.31 3.43 4.34
C ILE A 88 3.61 3.26 5.14
N VAL A 89 4.60 2.54 4.59
CA VAL A 89 5.90 2.37 5.23
C VAL A 89 6.61 3.72 5.42
N THR A 90 6.49 4.64 4.46
CA THR A 90 7.07 5.99 4.64
C THR A 90 6.42 6.76 5.79
N LEU A 91 5.10 6.62 5.99
CA LEU A 91 4.41 7.24 7.13
C LEU A 91 4.86 6.63 8.46
N ILE A 92 5.00 5.32 8.54
CA ILE A 92 5.52 4.63 9.73
C ILE A 92 6.94 5.10 10.05
N ASN A 93 7.80 5.23 9.04
CA ASN A 93 9.16 5.73 9.20
C ASN A 93 9.23 7.23 9.56
N LYS A 94 8.18 8.00 9.30
CA LYS A 94 7.98 9.36 9.83
C LYS A 94 7.51 9.38 11.30
N GLY A 95 7.33 8.21 11.93
CA GLY A 95 6.94 8.09 13.34
C GLY A 95 5.44 7.93 13.58
N CYS A 96 4.65 7.63 12.55
CA CYS A 96 3.23 7.33 12.72
C CYS A 96 3.02 5.90 13.23
N HIS A 97 1.96 5.71 14.01
CA HIS A 97 1.41 4.41 14.36
C HIS A 97 0.21 4.11 13.46
N MET A 98 0.08 2.86 12.99
CA MET A 98 -0.96 2.52 12.04
C MET A 98 -1.64 1.21 12.43
N ILE A 99 -2.97 1.17 12.26
CA ILE A 99 -3.78 -0.04 12.27
C ILE A 99 -4.41 -0.14 10.88
N ILE A 100 -4.18 -1.28 10.22
CA ILE A 100 -4.58 -1.49 8.83
C ILE A 100 -5.34 -2.80 8.74
N THR A 101 -6.48 -2.80 8.04
CA THR A 101 -7.13 -4.02 7.58
C THR A 101 -6.87 -4.18 6.08
N THR A 102 -6.72 -5.41 5.61
CA THR A 102 -6.51 -5.69 4.19
C THR A 102 -7.05 -7.06 3.81
N HIS A 103 -7.56 -7.17 2.59
CA HIS A 103 -7.90 -8.43 1.94
C HIS A 103 -7.02 -8.68 0.70
N SER A 104 -5.96 -7.90 0.49
CA SER A 104 -5.09 -8.00 -0.67
C SER A 104 -3.81 -8.77 -0.38
N ASP A 105 -3.65 -9.91 -1.06
CA ASP A 105 -2.39 -10.62 -1.11
C ASP A 105 -1.27 -9.75 -1.72
N THR A 106 -1.56 -8.99 -2.77
CA THR A 106 -0.59 -8.10 -3.40
C THR A 106 -0.07 -7.03 -2.43
N PHE A 107 -0.96 -6.46 -1.60
CA PHE A 107 -0.57 -5.48 -0.58
C PHE A 107 0.33 -6.13 0.48
N LEU A 108 -0.09 -7.29 1.03
CA LEU A 108 0.68 -8.03 2.03
C LEU A 108 2.04 -8.49 1.48
N GLN A 109 2.08 -9.01 0.25
CA GLN A 109 3.33 -9.44 -0.39
C GLN A 109 4.29 -8.27 -0.63
N GLN A 110 3.78 -7.09 -1.04
CA GLN A 110 4.62 -5.91 -1.17
C GLN A 110 5.17 -5.47 0.19
N LEU A 111 4.35 -5.49 1.24
CA LEU A 111 4.81 -5.20 2.61
C LEU A 111 5.92 -6.18 3.03
N ASN A 112 5.73 -7.48 2.82
CA ASN A 112 6.75 -8.50 3.09
C ASN A 112 8.07 -8.20 2.38
N ASN A 113 8.02 -7.80 1.11
CA ASN A 113 9.21 -7.44 0.35
C ASN A 113 9.96 -6.26 1.00
N LEU A 114 9.23 -5.21 1.43
CA LEU A 114 9.83 -4.04 2.08
C LEU A 114 10.47 -4.38 3.43
N LEU A 115 9.86 -5.30 4.18
CA LEU A 115 10.40 -5.81 5.46
C LEU A 115 11.64 -6.67 5.25
N MET A 116 11.67 -7.52 4.22
CA MET A 116 12.83 -8.35 3.88
C MET A 116 14.00 -7.51 3.39
N LEU A 117 13.73 -6.45 2.63
CA LEU A 117 14.75 -5.54 2.11
C LEU A 117 15.50 -4.79 3.22
N ASP A 118 14.90 -4.55 4.38
CA ASP A 118 15.64 -3.98 5.52
C ASP A 118 16.85 -4.83 5.92
N LYS A 119 16.71 -6.15 5.87
CA LYS A 119 17.84 -7.07 6.16
C LYS A 119 18.82 -7.15 5.01
N ILE A 120 18.31 -7.33 3.79
CA ILE A 120 19.14 -7.58 2.59
C ILE A 120 19.96 -6.34 2.22
N SER A 121 19.40 -5.14 2.32
CA SER A 121 20.09 -3.89 1.96
C SER A 121 21.33 -3.58 2.82
N LYS A 122 21.46 -4.21 4.00
CA LYS A 122 22.65 -4.12 4.85
C LYS A 122 23.86 -4.84 4.25
N TYR A 123 23.62 -5.88 3.44
CA TYR A 123 24.66 -6.69 2.80
C TYR A 123 24.80 -6.34 1.32
N ASN A 124 23.71 -6.00 0.65
CA ASN A 124 23.65 -5.59 -0.74
C ASN A 124 22.83 -4.30 -0.92
N PRO A 125 23.42 -3.12 -0.69
CA PRO A 125 22.72 -1.85 -0.84
C PRO A 125 22.24 -1.57 -2.28
N ALA A 126 22.89 -2.16 -3.30
CA ALA A 126 22.54 -1.94 -4.71
C ALA A 126 21.13 -2.45 -5.05
N ILE A 127 20.63 -3.45 -4.31
CA ILE A 127 19.29 -4.02 -4.55
C ILE A 127 18.17 -2.99 -4.47
N LEU A 128 18.30 -1.96 -3.65
CA LEU A 128 17.28 -0.90 -3.55
C LEU A 128 17.17 -0.13 -4.87
N SER A 129 18.30 0.22 -5.48
CA SER A 129 18.32 0.89 -6.77
C SER A 129 17.83 0.00 -7.91
N GLU A 130 18.17 -1.29 -7.88
CA GLU A 130 17.71 -2.29 -8.87
C GLU A 130 16.19 -2.46 -8.85
N LEU A 131 15.58 -2.38 -7.65
CA LEU A 131 14.14 -2.52 -7.45
C LEU A 131 13.39 -1.18 -7.43
N GLU A 132 14.07 -0.06 -7.64
CA GLU A 132 13.52 1.30 -7.59
C GLU A 132 12.81 1.59 -6.26
N ILE A 133 13.40 1.15 -5.13
CA ILE A 133 12.87 1.33 -3.79
C ILE A 133 13.75 2.31 -3.03
N GLU A 134 13.13 3.32 -2.43
CA GLU A 134 13.82 4.32 -1.63
C GLU A 134 14.08 3.78 -0.20
N LYS A 135 15.11 4.33 0.44
CA LYS A 135 15.51 3.90 1.79
C LYS A 135 14.44 4.13 2.86
N ASP A 136 13.60 5.12 2.70
CA ASP A 136 12.50 5.42 3.62
C ASP A 136 11.25 4.56 3.37
N GLU A 137 11.26 3.73 2.33
CA GLU A 137 10.20 2.78 2.01
C GLU A 137 10.46 1.37 2.56
N ILE A 138 11.58 1.14 3.24
CA ILE A 138 11.88 -0.12 3.93
C ILE A 138 11.81 0.05 5.45
N MET A 139 11.45 -1.01 6.15
CA MET A 139 11.45 -0.99 7.62
C MET A 139 11.71 -2.38 8.20
N SER A 140 12.14 -2.41 9.47
CA SER A 140 12.35 -3.66 10.19
C SER A 140 11.04 -4.35 10.56
N ASN A 141 11.04 -5.69 10.48
CA ASN A 141 9.86 -6.51 10.78
C ASN A 141 9.44 -6.50 12.26
N ASP A 142 10.30 -6.08 13.17
CA ASP A 142 9.98 -5.92 14.61
C ASP A 142 9.01 -4.77 14.89
N LYS A 143 8.81 -3.87 13.92
CA LYS A 143 7.83 -2.79 14.00
C LYS A 143 6.41 -3.21 13.59
N VAL A 144 6.20 -4.45 13.14
CA VAL A 144 4.94 -4.92 12.56
C VAL A 144 4.42 -6.14 13.30
N ALA A 145 3.12 -6.13 13.60
CA ALA A 145 2.39 -7.31 14.03
C ALA A 145 1.24 -7.55 13.05
N VAL A 146 1.13 -8.78 12.54
CA VAL A 146 0.08 -9.18 11.61
C VAL A 146 -0.79 -10.22 12.28
N TYR A 147 -2.10 -10.09 12.11
CA TYR A 147 -3.12 -10.99 12.63
C TYR A 147 -4.01 -11.47 11.50
N ASP A 148 -4.17 -12.77 11.37
CA ASP A 148 -5.10 -13.40 10.43
C ASP A 148 -6.42 -13.72 11.14
N PHE A 149 -7.52 -13.25 10.54
CA PHE A 149 -8.88 -13.47 11.04
C PHE A 149 -9.59 -14.46 10.14
N TYR A 150 -9.99 -15.59 10.66
CA TYR A 150 -10.75 -16.58 9.90
C TYR A 150 -11.95 -17.08 10.68
N CYS A 151 -13.01 -17.46 9.96
CA CYS A 151 -14.22 -17.98 10.55
C CYS A 151 -14.22 -19.52 10.44
N ASP A 152 -14.25 -20.18 11.56
CA ASP A 152 -14.48 -21.63 11.64
C ASP A 152 -15.93 -21.86 12.09
N SER A 153 -16.74 -22.41 11.16
CA SER A 153 -18.17 -22.83 11.29
C SER A 153 -19.05 -22.12 12.33
N SER A 154 -18.53 -21.57 13.42
CA SER A 154 -19.31 -20.92 14.48
C SER A 154 -18.58 -19.81 15.23
N LYS A 155 -17.26 -19.63 15.02
CA LYS A 155 -16.45 -18.66 15.77
C LYS A 155 -15.41 -18.02 14.89
N THR A 156 -15.21 -16.71 15.05
CA THR A 156 -14.05 -16.02 14.50
C THR A 156 -12.84 -16.37 15.36
N GLN A 157 -11.78 -16.84 14.71
CA GLN A 157 -10.48 -17.07 15.32
C GLN A 157 -9.51 -15.99 14.85
N VAL A 158 -8.55 -15.64 15.70
CA VAL A 158 -7.53 -14.63 15.43
C VAL A 158 -6.18 -15.24 15.69
N ASN A 159 -5.36 -15.36 14.66
CA ASN A 159 -4.01 -15.88 14.76
C ASN A 159 -2.99 -14.78 14.52
N ARG A 160 -2.05 -14.61 15.45
CA ARG A 160 -0.88 -13.79 15.20
C ARG A 160 0.06 -14.55 14.27
N LEU A 161 0.46 -13.90 13.16
CA LEU A 161 1.38 -14.50 12.20
C LEU A 161 2.83 -14.22 12.61
N ASP A 162 3.69 -15.20 12.41
CA ASP A 162 5.12 -15.07 12.58
C ASP A 162 5.79 -14.63 11.26
N PHE A 163 6.83 -13.82 11.38
CA PHE A 163 7.63 -13.41 10.23
C PHE A 163 8.64 -14.49 9.84
N GLY A 164 8.31 -15.29 8.84
CA GLY A 164 9.09 -16.40 8.35
C GLY A 164 10.07 -16.04 7.23
N LYS A 165 10.58 -17.07 6.54
CA LYS A 165 11.49 -16.94 5.39
C LYS A 165 10.87 -16.13 4.24
N TYR A 166 9.57 -16.21 4.06
CA TYR A 166 8.82 -15.56 2.98
C TYR A 166 7.98 -14.35 3.47
N GLY A 167 8.26 -13.86 4.68
CA GLY A 167 7.48 -12.82 5.33
C GLY A 167 6.33 -13.39 6.15
N PHE A 168 5.29 -12.60 6.35
CA PHE A 168 4.02 -13.04 6.94
C PHE A 168 3.20 -13.80 5.89
N VAL A 169 2.73 -14.99 6.23
CA VAL A 169 1.93 -15.84 5.35
C VAL A 169 0.54 -15.96 5.95
N ALA A 170 -0.47 -15.39 5.28
CA ALA A 170 -1.87 -15.49 5.66
C ALA A 170 -2.53 -16.63 4.86
N ASP A 171 -2.84 -17.75 5.52
CA ASP A 171 -3.43 -18.91 4.87
C ASP A 171 -4.80 -18.57 4.27
N SER A 172 -5.57 -17.68 4.90
CA SER A 172 -6.87 -17.21 4.42
C SER A 172 -6.80 -16.56 3.03
N LEU A 173 -5.72 -15.85 2.71
CA LEU A 173 -5.49 -15.22 1.40
C LEU A 173 -4.98 -16.24 0.38
N ASN A 174 -4.10 -17.15 0.78
CA ASN A 174 -3.45 -18.10 -0.11
C ASN A 174 -4.38 -19.22 -0.57
N GLU A 175 -5.34 -19.65 0.25
CA GLU A 175 -6.22 -20.79 -0.05
C GLU A 175 -6.96 -20.62 -1.39
N VAL A 176 -7.48 -19.44 -1.66
CA VAL A 176 -8.22 -19.16 -2.91
C VAL A 176 -7.29 -19.21 -4.11
N ILE A 177 -6.07 -18.65 -3.99
CA ILE A 177 -5.07 -18.65 -5.07
C ILE A 177 -4.65 -20.08 -5.41
N PHE A 178 -4.41 -20.93 -4.40
CA PHE A 178 -4.10 -22.35 -4.62
C PHE A 178 -5.24 -23.12 -5.26
N LYS A 179 -6.49 -22.87 -4.86
CA LYS A 179 -7.67 -23.50 -5.48
C LYS A 179 -7.75 -23.12 -6.96
N LEU A 180 -7.66 -21.84 -7.29
CA LEU A 180 -7.69 -21.37 -8.68
C LEU A 180 -6.56 -21.96 -9.53
N ALA A 181 -5.34 -22.02 -9.00
CA ALA A 181 -4.21 -22.61 -9.68
C ALA A 181 -4.44 -24.11 -9.96
N THR A 182 -4.97 -24.84 -8.98
CA THR A 182 -5.30 -26.27 -9.12
C THR A 182 -6.42 -26.51 -10.13
N GLU A 183 -7.44 -25.67 -10.15
CA GLU A 183 -8.53 -25.73 -11.14
C GLU A 183 -7.98 -25.49 -12.54
N THR A 184 -7.16 -24.45 -12.71
CA THR A 184 -6.52 -24.14 -14.00
C THR A 184 -5.66 -25.29 -14.50
N GLN A 185 -4.87 -25.90 -13.63
CA GLN A 185 -4.04 -27.05 -14.00
C GLN A 185 -4.90 -28.21 -14.48
N ARG A 186 -5.96 -28.57 -13.73
CA ARG A 186 -6.88 -29.66 -14.14
C ARG A 186 -7.53 -29.41 -15.50
N ILE A 187 -7.94 -28.15 -15.78
CA ILE A 187 -8.53 -27.79 -17.07
C ILE A 187 -7.50 -27.97 -18.19
N ASN A 188 -6.26 -27.53 -17.97
CA ASN A 188 -5.19 -27.71 -18.98
C ASN A 188 -4.86 -29.19 -19.23
N ASP A 189 -4.81 -30.01 -18.20
CA ASP A 189 -4.56 -31.45 -18.32
C ASP A 189 -5.66 -32.15 -19.17
N GLU A 190 -6.92 -31.66 -19.12
CA GLU A 190 -8.03 -32.18 -19.95
C GLU A 190 -8.00 -31.65 -21.40
N ILE A 191 -7.41 -30.48 -21.65
CA ILE A 191 -7.27 -29.94 -23.02
C ILE A 191 -6.15 -30.66 -23.79
N ASP A 192 -5.09 -31.08 -23.09
CA ASP A 192 -3.91 -31.72 -23.67
C ASP A 192 -4.11 -33.24 -23.91
N ASN A 193 -5.22 -33.85 -23.47
CA ASN A 193 -5.64 -35.23 -23.72
C ASN A 193 -6.64 -35.35 -24.86
#